data_98d7a3bd64eec80db84add3fe37bd4b4
#
_entry.id   98d7a3bd64eec80db84add3fe37bd4b4
#
_cell.length_a   1.000
_cell.length_b   1.000
_cell.length_c   1.000
_cell.angle_alpha   90.00
_cell.angle_beta   90.00
_cell.angle_gamma   90.00
#
_symmetry.space_group_name_H-M   'P 1'
#
loop_
_entity.id
_entity.type
_entity.pdbx_description
1 polymer ?
#
loop_
_entity_poly.entity_id
_entity_poly.type
_entity_poly.pdbx_seq_one_letter_code
_entity_poly.pdbx_strand_id
1 'polypeptide(L)'
;MPGPYAMPMRMLVNPVLVACLASLALTSPAVARPVDAAQDDGQRAARERRLRGQNLPAREIERRIIPRMPGAQYLGFDYDPEHDVYTLKFLRNGSVIWIEVDGHTGQILRRMGN
;
A
#
# COMPACT_ATOMS: atom_id res chain seq x y z
N MET A 1 -1.13 -67.47 -4.47
CA MET A 1 -0.76 -67.05 -4.82
C MET A 1 -1.05 -65.82 -5.24
N PRO A 2 -1.71 -65.67 -5.53
CA PRO A 2 -2.12 -64.45 -5.96
C PRO A 2 -1.85 -63.28 -5.19
N GLY A 3 -1.98 -63.35 -4.08
CA GLY A 3 -1.88 -62.20 -3.31
C GLY A 3 -0.77 -61.30 -3.62
N PRO A 4 0.24 -61.80 -3.90
CA PRO A 4 1.38 -60.96 -4.02
C PRO A 4 1.32 -60.01 -5.09
N TYR A 5 0.65 -60.33 -6.00
CA TYR A 5 0.67 -59.51 -7.03
C TYR A 5 0.36 -58.17 -6.79
N ALA A 6 -0.51 -57.92 -6.21
CA ALA A 6 -0.97 -56.60 -6.10
C ALA A 6 -0.08 -55.66 -5.41
N MET A 7 0.54 -56.14 -4.51
CA MET A 7 1.28 -55.28 -3.77
C MET A 7 2.14 -54.36 -4.43
N PRO A 8 2.90 -54.67 -5.25
CA PRO A 8 3.90 -53.83 -5.79
C PRO A 8 3.37 -52.58 -6.41
N MET A 9 2.30 -52.69 -6.97
CA MET A 9 1.83 -51.59 -7.58
C MET A 9 1.58 -50.48 -6.75
N ARG A 10 1.08 -50.70 -5.69
CA ARG A 10 0.74 -49.65 -4.85
C ARG A 10 1.81 -48.76 -4.58
N MET A 11 2.89 -49.22 -4.36
CA MET A 11 3.93 -48.42 -3.94
C MET A 11 4.29 -47.44 -4.95
N LEU A 12 4.22 -47.74 -6.12
CA LEU A 12 4.64 -46.85 -7.13
C LEU A 12 3.87 -45.60 -7.15
N VAL A 13 2.66 -45.71 -6.87
CA VAL A 13 1.85 -44.52 -6.91
C VAL A 13 2.21 -43.53 -5.88
N ASN A 14 2.55 -44.01 -4.77
CA ASN A 14 2.83 -43.13 -3.68
C ASN A 14 3.88 -42.06 -3.95
N PRO A 15 4.97 -42.40 -4.46
CA PRO A 15 5.98 -41.39 -4.67
C PRO A 15 5.57 -40.32 -5.65
N VAL A 16 4.75 -40.69 -6.54
CA VAL A 16 4.32 -39.75 -7.49
C VAL A 16 3.48 -38.68 -6.86
N LEU A 17 2.64 -39.06 -5.96
CA LEU A 17 1.79 -38.12 -5.32
C LEU A 17 2.56 -37.10 -4.53
N VAL A 18 3.59 -37.53 -3.93
CA VAL A 18 4.37 -36.64 -3.12
C VAL A 18 4.98 -35.52 -3.96
N ALA A 19 5.38 -35.87 -5.13
CA ALA A 19 6.01 -34.88 -5.95
C ALA A 19 5.07 -33.77 -6.33
N CYS A 20 3.84 -34.09 -6.52
CA CYS A 20 2.90 -33.05 -6.91
C CYS A 20 2.69 -32.02 -5.85
N LEU A 21 2.72 -32.45 -4.63
CA LEU A 21 2.48 -31.52 -3.57
C LEU A 21 3.52 -30.44 -3.48
N ALA A 22 4.71 -30.76 -3.78
CA ALA A 22 5.77 -29.84 -3.63
C ALA A 22 5.60 -28.64 -4.54
N SER A 23 5.07 -28.85 -5.69
CA SER A 23 5.01 -27.75 -6.61
C SER A 23 4.02 -26.68 -6.22
N LEU A 24 3.04 -27.03 -5.48
CA LEU A 24 2.04 -26.05 -5.14
C LEU A 24 2.54 -24.94 -4.27
N ALA A 25 3.50 -25.23 -3.49
CA ALA A 25 3.94 -24.24 -2.55
C ALA A 25 4.58 -23.04 -3.18
N LEU A 26 5.00 -23.17 -4.38
CA LEU A 26 5.72 -22.10 -4.98
C LEU A 26 4.91 -20.95 -5.47
N THR A 27 3.68 -21.14 -5.66
CA THR A 27 2.93 -20.11 -6.31
C THR A 27 2.40 -19.03 -5.45
N SER A 28 2.30 -19.27 -4.20
CA SER A 28 1.59 -18.32 -3.38
C SER A 28 2.18 -16.96 -3.25
N PRO A 29 3.42 -16.78 -3.06
CA PRO A 29 3.90 -15.47 -2.69
C PRO A 29 3.97 -14.42 -3.74
N ALA A 30 3.75 -14.77 -4.90
CA ALA A 30 4.00 -13.82 -5.94
C ALA A 30 3.12 -12.61 -5.98
N VAL A 31 2.13 -12.59 -5.22
CA VAL A 31 1.16 -11.53 -5.35
C VAL A 31 1.70 -10.22 -4.88
N ALA A 32 1.79 -9.31 -5.73
CA ALA A 32 2.28 -8.01 -5.36
C ALA A 32 1.23 -7.18 -4.69
N ARG A 33 1.60 -6.10 -4.10
CA ARG A 33 0.70 -5.20 -3.51
C ARG A 33 0.82 -3.88 -4.16
N PRO A 34 0.21 -3.67 -5.27
CA PRO A 34 0.35 -2.44 -6.02
C PRO A 34 -0.03 -1.19 -5.26
N VAL A 35 -0.97 -1.31 -4.38
CA VAL A 35 -1.38 -0.15 -3.60
C VAL A 35 -0.27 0.33 -2.71
N ASP A 36 0.37 -0.58 -2.03
CA ASP A 36 1.47 -0.22 -1.14
C ASP A 36 2.64 0.34 -1.93
N ALA A 37 2.91 -0.22 -3.08
CA ALA A 37 3.99 0.25 -3.91
C ALA A 37 3.74 1.68 -4.40
N ALA A 38 2.52 2.00 -4.74
CA ALA A 38 2.19 3.34 -5.21
C ALA A 38 2.36 4.36 -4.10
N GLN A 39 1.98 4.01 -2.88
CA GLN A 39 2.15 4.91 -1.77
C GLN A 39 3.62 5.11 -1.44
N ASP A 40 4.41 4.06 -1.51
CA ASP A 40 5.84 4.17 -1.26
C ASP A 40 6.51 5.04 -2.30
N ASP A 41 6.09 4.95 -3.55
CA ASP A 41 6.66 5.78 -4.60
C ASP A 41 6.34 7.24 -4.38
N GLY A 42 5.13 7.56 -3.97
CA GLY A 42 4.75 8.92 -3.67
C GLY A 42 5.54 9.48 -2.51
N GLN A 43 5.71 8.72 -1.46
CA GLN A 43 6.47 9.16 -0.31
C GLN A 43 7.93 9.35 -0.64
N ARG A 44 8.47 8.48 -1.50
CA ARG A 44 9.85 8.60 -1.93
C ARG A 44 10.05 9.88 -2.74
N ALA A 45 9.13 10.16 -3.66
CA ALA A 45 9.20 11.35 -4.48
C ALA A 45 9.13 12.62 -3.63
N ALA A 46 8.27 12.64 -2.64
CA ALA A 46 8.17 13.77 -1.74
C ALA A 46 9.47 13.99 -0.98
N ARG A 47 10.08 12.90 -0.53
CA ARG A 47 11.35 12.99 0.20
C ARG A 47 12.47 13.51 -0.69
N GLU A 48 12.50 13.06 -1.94
CA GLU A 48 13.52 13.51 -2.87
C GLU A 48 13.39 15.00 -3.17
N ARG A 49 12.16 15.49 -3.33
CA ARG A 49 11.94 16.90 -3.58
C ARG A 49 12.32 17.73 -2.36
N ARG A 50 12.05 17.22 -1.19
CA ARG A 50 12.43 17.91 0.02
C ARG A 50 13.95 18.04 0.12
N LEU A 51 14.68 16.98 -0.22
CA LEU A 51 16.13 17.01 -0.18
C LEU A 51 16.70 18.01 -1.16
N ARG A 52 15.98 18.28 -2.24
CA ARG A 52 16.39 19.27 -3.22
C ARG A 52 15.87 20.67 -2.89
N GLY A 53 15.16 20.82 -1.78
CA GLY A 53 14.60 22.09 -1.39
C GLY A 53 13.43 22.54 -2.25
N GLN A 54 12.79 21.61 -2.95
CA GLN A 54 11.73 21.95 -3.88
C GLN A 54 10.34 21.95 -3.26
N ASN A 55 10.19 21.35 -2.10
CA ASN A 55 8.88 21.36 -1.44
C ASN A 55 9.03 21.26 0.07
N LEU A 56 7.91 21.45 0.76
CA LEU A 56 7.85 21.30 2.19
C LEU A 56 7.76 19.81 2.53
N PRO A 57 8.33 19.41 3.67
CA PRO A 57 8.19 18.02 4.09
C PRO A 57 6.75 17.72 4.50
N ALA A 58 6.35 16.47 4.32
CA ALA A 58 5.00 16.05 4.68
C ALA A 58 4.68 16.38 6.13
N ARG A 59 5.64 16.24 7.01
CA ARG A 59 5.44 16.52 8.42
C ARG A 59 5.08 17.99 8.67
N GLU A 60 5.64 18.89 7.90
CA GLU A 60 5.32 20.29 8.03
C GLU A 60 3.89 20.56 7.54
N ILE A 61 3.49 19.92 6.46
CA ILE A 61 2.13 20.02 5.94
C ILE A 61 1.15 19.48 6.99
N GLU A 62 1.44 18.35 7.56
CA GLU A 62 0.59 17.76 8.58
C GLU A 62 0.45 18.68 9.79
N ARG A 63 1.54 19.29 10.21
CA ARG A 63 1.54 20.17 11.36
C ARG A 63 0.66 21.38 11.14
N ARG A 64 0.54 21.83 9.91
CA ARG A 64 -0.30 23.00 9.60
C ARG A 64 -1.76 22.64 9.44
N ILE A 65 -2.04 21.46 8.90
CA ILE A 65 -3.41 21.13 8.52
C ILE A 65 -4.18 20.39 9.60
N ILE A 66 -3.52 19.46 10.29
CA ILE A 66 -4.21 18.64 11.28
C ILE A 66 -4.92 19.49 12.36
N PRO A 67 -4.29 20.56 12.90
CA PRO A 67 -4.99 21.36 13.89
C PRO A 67 -6.22 22.09 13.37
N ARG A 68 -6.34 22.20 12.05
CA ARG A 68 -7.51 22.86 11.46
C ARG A 68 -8.67 21.93 11.28
N MET A 69 -8.52 20.66 11.65
CA MET A 69 -9.54 19.65 11.48
C MET A 69 -9.94 19.04 12.82
N PRO A 70 -10.49 19.85 13.74
CA PRO A 70 -10.85 19.35 15.04
C PRO A 70 -11.97 18.31 14.93
N GLY A 71 -11.86 17.26 15.72
CA GLY A 71 -12.86 16.20 15.70
C GLY A 71 -12.72 15.22 14.57
N ALA A 72 -11.72 15.39 13.71
CA ALA A 72 -11.48 14.45 12.62
C ALA A 72 -10.28 13.58 12.94
N GLN A 73 -10.33 12.34 12.48
CA GLN A 73 -9.22 11.41 12.64
C GLN A 73 -8.36 11.48 11.40
N TYR A 74 -7.07 11.71 11.57
CA TYR A 74 -6.16 11.77 10.44
C TYR A 74 -5.83 10.37 9.96
N LEU A 75 -5.97 10.11 8.67
CA LEU A 75 -5.77 8.79 8.10
C LEU A 75 -4.45 8.67 7.34
N GLY A 76 -3.82 9.77 7.02
CA GLY A 76 -2.57 9.74 6.26
C GLY A 76 -2.64 10.64 5.04
N PHE A 77 -1.59 10.59 4.23
CA PHE A 77 -1.54 11.44 3.05
C PHE A 77 -1.07 10.68 1.83
N ASP A 78 -1.41 11.22 0.66
CA ASP A 78 -0.83 10.80 -0.60
C ASP A 78 -0.10 11.99 -1.20
N TYR A 79 0.93 11.73 -1.99
CA TYR A 79 1.69 12.79 -2.64
C TYR A 79 1.67 12.57 -4.14
N ASP A 80 1.35 13.63 -4.89
CA ASP A 80 1.37 13.61 -6.34
C ASP A 80 2.64 14.34 -6.81
N PRO A 81 3.65 13.61 -7.27
CA PRO A 81 4.89 14.24 -7.68
C PRO A 81 4.79 15.06 -8.95
N GLU A 82 3.78 14.77 -9.76
CA GLU A 82 3.59 15.49 -11.00
C GLU A 82 3.15 16.92 -10.77
N HIS A 83 2.29 17.11 -9.79
CA HIS A 83 1.76 18.44 -9.48
C HIS A 83 2.28 18.99 -8.16
N ASP A 84 3.10 18.24 -7.44
CA ASP A 84 3.64 18.62 -6.15
C ASP A 84 2.52 18.97 -5.17
N VAL A 85 1.57 18.05 -5.04
CA VAL A 85 0.40 18.24 -4.20
C VAL A 85 0.29 17.11 -3.20
N TYR A 86 0.07 17.45 -1.93
CA TYR A 86 -0.24 16.49 -0.91
C TYR A 86 -1.76 16.41 -0.75
N THR A 87 -2.30 15.22 -0.63
CA THR A 87 -3.71 15.02 -0.32
C THR A 87 -3.79 14.37 1.05
N LEU A 88 -4.26 15.10 2.03
CA LEU A 88 -4.43 14.60 3.38
C LEU A 88 -5.83 14.05 3.54
N LYS A 89 -5.95 12.90 4.17
CA LYS A 89 -7.23 12.21 4.34
C LYS A 89 -7.62 12.19 5.80
N PHE A 90 -8.86 12.55 6.07
CA PHE A 90 -9.40 12.57 7.42
C PHE A 90 -10.74 11.84 7.47
N LEU A 91 -11.08 11.33 8.63
CA LEU A 91 -12.37 10.69 8.85
C LEU A 91 -13.12 11.50 9.92
N ARG A 92 -14.32 11.91 9.60
CA ARG A 92 -15.17 12.62 10.55
C ARG A 92 -16.60 12.18 10.37
N ASN A 93 -17.23 11.70 11.45
CA ASN A 93 -18.63 11.27 11.43
C ASN A 93 -18.90 10.24 10.32
N GLY A 94 -17.96 9.33 10.12
CA GLY A 94 -18.12 8.27 9.14
C GLY A 94 -17.86 8.67 7.71
N SER A 95 -17.48 9.92 7.46
CA SER A 95 -17.21 10.40 6.10
C SER A 95 -15.74 10.76 5.95
N VAL A 96 -15.22 10.50 4.77
CA VAL A 96 -13.83 10.83 4.47
C VAL A 96 -13.74 12.23 3.87
N ILE A 97 -12.79 13.00 4.35
CA ILE A 97 -12.53 14.34 3.87
C ILE A 97 -11.13 14.35 3.28
N TRP A 98 -11.00 14.87 2.06
CA TRP A 98 -9.70 15.00 1.41
C TRP A 98 -9.35 16.48 1.34
N ILE A 99 -8.12 16.81 1.71
CA ILE A 99 -7.63 18.18 1.64
C ILE A 99 -6.39 18.20 0.77
N GLU A 100 -6.44 18.89 -0.34
CA GLU A 100 -5.30 19.02 -1.24
C GLU A 100 -4.51 20.27 -0.85
N VAL A 101 -3.22 20.08 -0.69
CA VAL A 101 -2.33 21.12 -0.21
C VAL A 101 -1.14 21.24 -1.15
N ASP A 102 -0.82 22.49 -1.49
CA ASP A 102 0.34 22.75 -2.33
C ASP A 102 1.61 22.31 -1.60
N GLY A 103 2.36 21.42 -2.22
CA GLY A 103 3.59 20.91 -1.61
C GLY A 103 4.68 21.94 -1.49
N HIS A 104 4.63 23.00 -2.26
CA HIS A 104 5.64 24.04 -2.23
C HIS A 104 5.34 25.11 -1.16
N THR A 105 4.10 25.53 -1.06
CA THR A 105 3.74 26.65 -0.18
C THR A 105 2.99 26.21 1.08
N GLY A 106 2.39 25.06 1.08
CA GLY A 106 1.56 24.60 2.21
C GLY A 106 0.16 25.16 2.20
N GLN A 107 -0.25 25.82 1.11
CA GLN A 107 -1.59 26.37 1.04
C GLN A 107 -2.60 25.31 0.66
N ILE A 108 -3.78 25.38 1.25
CA ILE A 108 -4.86 24.48 0.91
C ILE A 108 -5.40 24.86 -0.46
N LEU A 109 -5.38 23.93 -1.38
CA LEU A 109 -5.86 24.14 -2.73
C LEU A 109 -7.33 23.80 -2.85
N ARG A 110 -7.76 22.75 -2.19
CA ARG A 110 -9.11 22.25 -2.34
C ARG A 110 -9.47 21.32 -1.20
N ARG A 111 -10.74 21.33 -0.84
CA ARG A 111 -11.26 20.40 0.16
C ARG A 111 -12.45 19.68 -0.42
N MET A 112 -12.48 18.36 -0.28
CA MET A 112 -13.56 17.52 -0.77
C MET A 112 -14.10 16.68 0.37
N GLY A 113 -15.39 16.48 0.38
CA GLY A 113 -16.06 15.72 1.42
C GLY A 113 -16.63 16.63 2.49
N ASN A 114 -17.14 16.01 3.52
CA ASN A 114 -17.76 16.79 4.60
C ASN A 114 -16.75 17.23 5.65
#